data_38ccc27dcded0ad0402fde507fea1fc7
#
_entry.id   38ccc27dcded0ad0402fde507fea1fc7
#
_cell.length_a   1.000
_cell.length_b   1.000
_cell.length_c   1.000
_cell.angle_alpha   90.00
_cell.angle_beta   90.00
_cell.angle_gamma   90.00
#
_symmetry.space_group_name_H-M   'P 1'
#
loop_
_entity.id
_entity.type
_entity.pdbx_description
1 polymer ?
#
loop_
_entity_poly.entity_id
_entity_poly.type
_entity_poly.pdbx_seq_one_letter_code
_entity_poly.pdbx_strand_id
1 'polypeptide(L)'
;MLMTSLSRAAAVPAENAPLPKAAIKDDMAMIRAASELTRDLTTANPRLYYADFLASALLGYAGVATAILAQPLWLALAGALIAVIALYRAGSFIHEITHIRPGAVPGFRLVWNILVGVPMLAPSFMYEGIHSLHHNRTKYGTVEDPEYLPLALMKPWTVPLFVVLAAFAPLALIIRYGVL
;
A
#
# COMPACT_ATOMS: atom_id res chain seq x y z
N MET A 1 -10.33 30.95 -57.72
CA MET A 1 -9.02 31.00 -57.05
C MET A 1 -9.22 30.52 -55.65
N LEU A 2 -9.16 29.19 -55.42
CA LEU A 2 -9.43 28.57 -54.12
C LEU A 2 -8.13 28.47 -53.36
N MET A 3 -8.10 29.08 -52.16
CA MET A 3 -7.04 28.86 -51.18
C MET A 3 -7.41 27.69 -50.27
N THR A 4 -6.72 26.59 -50.41
CA THR A 4 -6.73 25.44 -49.50
C THR A 4 -5.78 25.70 -48.34
N SER A 5 -6.30 26.00 -47.15
CA SER A 5 -5.54 26.01 -45.91
C SER A 5 -5.38 24.58 -45.40
N LEU A 6 -4.21 24.01 -45.58
CA LEU A 6 -3.84 22.75 -44.95
C LEU A 6 -3.60 22.99 -43.43
N SER A 7 -4.54 22.54 -42.63
CA SER A 7 -4.37 22.41 -41.20
C SER A 7 -3.28 21.37 -40.93
N ARG A 8 -2.13 21.87 -40.45
CA ARG A 8 -1.04 21.01 -39.97
C ARG A 8 -1.42 20.51 -38.58
N ALA A 9 -2.01 19.30 -38.54
CA ALA A 9 -2.20 18.61 -37.27
C ALA A 9 -0.86 18.44 -36.59
N ALA A 10 -0.68 19.06 -35.42
CA ALA A 10 0.48 18.84 -34.59
C ALA A 10 0.52 17.36 -34.18
N ALA A 11 1.56 16.66 -34.61
CA ALA A 11 1.81 15.29 -34.18
C ALA A 11 2.03 15.29 -32.67
N VAL A 12 1.15 14.61 -31.92
CA VAL A 12 1.37 14.29 -30.53
C VAL A 12 2.65 13.47 -30.45
N PRO A 13 3.63 13.83 -29.60
CA PRO A 13 4.83 13.02 -29.45
C PRO A 13 4.41 11.62 -29.03
N ALA A 14 4.91 10.61 -29.71
CA ALA A 14 4.72 9.21 -29.33
C ALA A 14 5.46 8.93 -28.02
N GLU A 15 4.80 9.16 -26.90
CA GLU A 15 5.30 8.95 -25.53
C GLU A 15 5.51 7.46 -25.20
N ASN A 16 5.25 6.58 -26.16
CA ASN A 16 5.39 5.12 -26.03
C ASN A 16 6.36 4.50 -27.04
N ALA A 17 7.35 5.26 -27.51
CA ALA A 17 8.41 4.63 -28.30
C ALA A 17 9.21 3.69 -27.38
N PRO A 18 9.41 2.40 -27.73
CA PRO A 18 10.23 1.49 -26.94
C PRO A 18 11.65 2.05 -26.83
N LEU A 19 12.13 2.14 -25.57
CA LEU A 19 13.49 2.61 -25.29
C LEU A 19 14.52 1.84 -26.12
N PRO A 20 15.55 2.51 -26.64
CA PRO A 20 16.61 1.85 -27.41
C PRO A 20 17.21 0.68 -26.61
N LYS A 21 17.46 -0.45 -27.25
CA LYS A 21 18.04 -1.65 -26.60
C LYS A 21 19.34 -1.38 -25.83
N ALA A 22 20.09 -0.35 -26.19
CA ALA A 22 21.29 0.08 -25.48
C ALA A 22 20.96 0.69 -24.10
N ALA A 23 19.92 1.52 -23.99
CA ALA A 23 19.46 2.10 -22.72
C ALA A 23 18.98 1.00 -21.75
N ILE A 24 18.28 -0.02 -22.26
CA ILE A 24 17.85 -1.16 -21.44
C ILE A 24 19.03 -1.96 -20.86
N LYS A 25 20.15 -2.06 -21.58
CA LYS A 25 21.37 -2.71 -21.06
C LYS A 25 22.04 -1.92 -19.96
N ASP A 26 22.10 -0.60 -20.08
CA ASP A 26 22.68 0.28 -19.05
C ASP A 26 21.81 0.28 -17.80
N ASP A 27 20.49 0.33 -17.94
CA ASP A 27 19.56 0.22 -16.80
C ASP A 27 19.72 -1.11 -16.07
N MET A 28 19.91 -2.21 -16.79
CA MET A 28 20.12 -3.51 -16.16
C MET A 28 21.46 -3.63 -15.43
N ALA A 29 22.51 -2.99 -15.92
CA ALA A 29 23.80 -2.94 -15.24
C ALA A 29 23.71 -2.12 -13.95
N MET A 30 23.04 -0.97 -13.99
CA MET A 30 22.77 -0.14 -12.82
C MET A 30 21.91 -0.85 -11.79
N ILE A 31 20.84 -1.52 -12.20
CA ILE A 31 19.97 -2.31 -11.31
C ILE A 31 20.75 -3.45 -10.63
N ARG A 32 21.62 -4.14 -11.37
CA ARG A 32 22.47 -5.20 -10.79
C ARG A 32 23.47 -4.64 -9.78
N ALA A 33 24.13 -3.52 -10.09
CA ALA A 33 25.05 -2.86 -9.18
C ALA A 33 24.33 -2.38 -7.91
N ALA A 34 23.16 -1.75 -8.04
CA ALA A 34 22.32 -1.35 -6.90
C ALA A 34 21.88 -2.56 -6.06
N SER A 35 21.47 -3.66 -6.71
CA SER A 35 21.08 -4.89 -6.01
C SER A 35 22.24 -5.53 -5.25
N GLU A 36 23.44 -5.48 -5.80
CA GLU A 36 24.65 -6.00 -5.11
C GLU A 36 25.02 -5.14 -3.90
N LEU A 37 24.98 -3.81 -4.05
CA LEU A 37 25.25 -2.85 -2.97
C LEU A 37 24.24 -2.92 -1.81
N THR A 38 23.00 -3.33 -2.08
CA THR A 38 21.93 -3.40 -1.07
C THR A 38 21.61 -4.83 -0.63
N ARG A 39 22.38 -5.81 -1.04
CA ARG A 39 22.11 -7.22 -0.84
C ARG A 39 21.99 -7.64 0.61
N ASP A 40 22.82 -7.07 1.48
CA ASP A 40 22.80 -7.27 2.92
C ASP A 40 21.60 -6.59 3.57
N LEU A 41 21.13 -5.46 3.02
CA LEU A 41 19.96 -4.72 3.51
C LEU A 41 18.63 -5.40 3.14
N THR A 42 18.60 -6.22 2.10
CA THR A 42 17.39 -6.91 1.62
C THR A 42 17.08 -8.19 2.39
N THR A 43 17.95 -8.60 3.33
CA THR A 43 17.71 -9.80 4.14
C THR A 43 16.80 -9.47 5.32
N ALA A 44 15.60 -10.04 5.32
CA ALA A 44 14.64 -9.85 6.40
C ALA A 44 15.21 -10.40 7.73
N ASN A 45 15.28 -9.54 8.76
CA ASN A 45 15.70 -9.93 10.09
C ASN A 45 14.45 -10.24 10.96
N PRO A 46 14.19 -11.51 11.33
CA PRO A 46 13.00 -11.86 12.10
C PRO A 46 12.86 -11.10 13.42
N ARG A 47 13.97 -10.84 14.12
CA ARG A 47 13.93 -10.12 15.40
C ARG A 47 13.44 -8.68 15.22
N LEU A 48 13.91 -8.00 14.18
CA LEU A 48 13.49 -6.62 13.89
C LEU A 48 12.03 -6.58 13.45
N TYR A 49 11.61 -7.52 12.59
CA TYR A 49 10.22 -7.61 12.15
C TYR A 49 9.26 -7.82 13.32
N TYR A 50 9.54 -8.80 14.19
CA TYR A 50 8.71 -9.06 15.35
C TYR A 50 8.76 -7.93 16.39
N ALA A 51 9.92 -7.34 16.65
CA ALA A 51 10.05 -6.25 17.62
C ALA A 51 9.26 -5.02 17.18
N ASP A 52 9.44 -4.57 15.95
CA ASP A 52 8.72 -3.41 15.40
C ASP A 52 7.20 -3.68 15.34
N PHE A 53 6.81 -4.82 14.79
CA PHE A 53 5.40 -5.20 14.68
C PHE A 53 4.71 -5.29 16.05
N LEU A 54 5.27 -6.04 17.00
CA LEU A 54 4.66 -6.23 18.30
C LEU A 54 4.63 -4.94 19.12
N ALA A 55 5.70 -4.13 19.06
CA ALA A 55 5.72 -2.82 19.71
C ALA A 55 4.65 -1.88 19.11
N SER A 56 4.51 -1.86 17.80
CA SER A 56 3.49 -1.05 17.11
C SER A 56 2.08 -1.51 17.46
N ALA A 57 1.81 -2.80 17.42
CA ALA A 57 0.49 -3.36 17.75
C ALA A 57 0.14 -3.11 19.22
N LEU A 58 1.07 -3.36 20.16
CA LEU A 58 0.86 -3.14 21.58
C LEU A 58 0.59 -1.65 21.87
N LEU A 59 1.42 -0.76 21.34
CA LEU A 59 1.23 0.69 21.48
C LEU A 59 -0.11 1.13 20.90
N GLY A 60 -0.49 0.59 19.77
CA GLY A 60 -1.75 0.89 19.11
C GLY A 60 -2.96 0.46 19.94
N TYR A 61 -2.97 -0.76 20.44
CA TYR A 61 -4.06 -1.23 21.32
C TYR A 61 -4.07 -0.55 22.69
N ALA A 62 -2.91 -0.22 23.25
CA ALA A 62 -2.82 0.61 24.45
C ALA A 62 -3.43 2.02 24.19
N GLY A 63 -3.15 2.59 23.01
CA GLY A 63 -3.76 3.84 22.58
C GLY A 63 -5.27 3.77 22.46
N VAL A 64 -5.81 2.68 21.87
CA VAL A 64 -7.27 2.43 21.81
C VAL A 64 -7.86 2.34 23.22
N ALA A 65 -7.24 1.57 24.10
CA ALA A 65 -7.70 1.45 25.49
C ALA A 65 -7.69 2.81 26.21
N THR A 66 -6.62 3.60 26.01
CA THR A 66 -6.54 4.97 26.55
C THR A 66 -7.64 5.86 25.98
N ALA A 67 -7.90 5.80 24.69
CA ALA A 67 -8.94 6.59 24.03
C ALA A 67 -10.33 6.30 24.60
N ILE A 68 -10.60 5.04 24.98
CA ILE A 68 -11.90 4.60 25.49
C ILE A 68 -12.05 4.85 27.01
N LEU A 69 -10.98 4.62 27.78
CA LEU A 69 -11.06 4.57 29.24
C LEU A 69 -10.65 5.88 29.92
N ALA A 70 -9.94 6.78 29.25
CA ALA A 70 -9.48 8.01 29.86
C ALA A 70 -10.62 8.99 30.08
N GLN A 71 -10.75 9.49 31.31
CA GLN A 71 -11.76 10.50 31.66
C GLN A 71 -11.41 11.89 31.09
N PRO A 72 -10.15 12.39 31.17
CA PRO A 72 -9.77 13.66 30.56
C PRO A 72 -9.77 13.57 29.03
N LEU A 73 -10.53 14.47 28.39
CA LEU A 73 -10.67 14.49 26.93
C LEU A 73 -9.32 14.57 26.19
N TRP A 74 -8.39 15.38 26.71
CA TRP A 74 -7.07 15.51 26.10
C TRP A 74 -6.29 14.19 26.08
N LEU A 75 -6.42 13.39 27.13
CA LEU A 75 -5.78 12.08 27.23
C LEU A 75 -6.44 11.05 26.28
N ALA A 76 -7.77 11.08 26.18
CA ALA A 76 -8.51 10.28 25.23
C ALA A 76 -8.11 10.62 23.78
N LEU A 77 -8.00 11.91 23.44
CA LEU A 77 -7.55 12.36 22.13
C LEU A 77 -6.09 11.96 21.84
N ALA A 78 -5.20 12.08 22.83
CA ALA A 78 -3.82 11.62 22.70
C ALA A 78 -3.75 10.11 22.47
N GLY A 79 -4.54 9.34 23.22
CA GLY A 79 -4.66 7.89 23.02
C GLY A 79 -5.14 7.54 21.61
N ALA A 80 -6.18 8.23 21.12
CA ALA A 80 -6.70 8.03 19.77
C ALA A 80 -5.64 8.32 18.70
N LEU A 81 -4.88 9.41 18.84
CA LEU A 81 -3.81 9.76 17.90
C LEU A 81 -2.71 8.68 17.89
N ILE A 82 -2.28 8.25 19.06
CA ILE A 82 -1.29 7.16 19.19
C ILE A 82 -1.82 5.88 18.56
N ALA A 83 -3.09 5.53 18.81
CA ALA A 83 -3.72 4.36 18.24
C ALA A 83 -3.69 4.38 16.71
N VAL A 84 -4.10 5.50 16.10
CA VAL A 84 -4.10 5.65 14.64
C VAL A 84 -2.70 5.46 14.06
N ILE A 85 -1.70 6.14 14.61
CA ILE A 85 -0.33 6.08 14.09
C ILE A 85 0.26 4.68 14.26
N ALA A 86 0.12 4.10 15.45
CA ALA A 86 0.73 2.82 15.77
C ALA A 86 0.03 1.65 15.08
N LEU A 87 -1.30 1.64 14.98
CA LEU A 87 -2.03 0.61 14.23
C LEU A 87 -1.84 0.76 12.73
N TYR A 88 -1.70 1.99 12.20
CA TYR A 88 -1.31 2.20 10.82
C TYR A 88 0.07 1.59 10.55
N ARG A 89 1.06 1.81 11.44
CA ARG A 89 2.38 1.18 11.34
C ARG A 89 2.28 -0.35 11.40
N ALA A 90 1.53 -0.90 12.34
CA ALA A 90 1.30 -2.34 12.45
C ALA A 90 0.57 -2.90 11.21
N GLY A 91 -0.41 -2.17 10.69
CA GLY A 91 -1.16 -2.53 9.48
C GLY A 91 -0.29 -2.52 8.22
N SER A 92 0.66 -1.59 8.10
CA SER A 92 1.54 -1.50 6.92
C SER A 92 2.39 -2.74 6.67
N PHE A 93 2.57 -3.61 7.66
CA PHE A 93 3.20 -4.92 7.47
C PHE A 93 2.44 -5.86 6.52
N ILE A 94 1.19 -5.55 6.18
CA ILE A 94 0.46 -6.30 5.13
C ILE A 94 1.23 -6.27 3.80
N HIS A 95 1.82 -5.13 3.46
CA HIS A 95 2.67 -4.98 2.28
C HIS A 95 3.95 -5.80 2.41
N GLU A 96 4.65 -5.71 3.55
CA GLU A 96 5.88 -6.46 3.79
C GLU A 96 5.67 -7.98 3.67
N ILE A 97 4.55 -8.50 4.19
CA ILE A 97 4.20 -9.93 4.13
C ILE A 97 4.17 -10.46 2.70
N THR A 98 3.79 -9.64 1.73
CA THR A 98 3.74 -10.03 0.31
C THR A 98 5.13 -10.14 -0.31
N HIS A 99 6.11 -9.43 0.23
CA HIS A 99 7.50 -9.40 -0.27
C HIS A 99 8.47 -10.28 0.51
N ILE A 100 8.14 -10.67 1.73
CA ILE A 100 8.98 -11.56 2.54
C ILE A 100 9.08 -12.94 1.87
N ARG A 101 10.30 -13.40 1.62
CA ARG A 101 10.53 -14.74 1.09
C ARG A 101 9.96 -15.80 2.05
N PRO A 102 9.35 -16.87 1.52
CA PRO A 102 8.85 -17.95 2.37
C PRO A 102 9.93 -18.46 3.33
N GLY A 103 9.60 -18.51 4.62
CA GLY A 103 10.52 -18.96 5.67
C GLY A 103 11.53 -17.93 6.19
N ALA A 104 11.66 -16.74 5.59
CA ALA A 104 12.60 -15.71 6.06
C ALA A 104 12.22 -15.14 7.43
N VAL A 105 10.91 -15.02 7.70
CA VAL A 105 10.38 -14.62 9.03
C VAL A 105 9.33 -15.66 9.44
N PRO A 106 9.72 -16.75 10.12
CA PRO A 106 8.83 -17.87 10.41
C PRO A 106 7.62 -17.43 11.26
N GLY A 107 6.42 -17.84 10.86
CA GLY A 107 5.17 -17.57 11.60
C GLY A 107 4.65 -16.14 11.54
N PHE A 108 5.40 -15.19 11.00
CA PHE A 108 5.06 -13.75 11.02
C PHE A 108 3.69 -13.48 10.40
N ARG A 109 3.39 -14.05 9.23
CA ARG A 109 2.09 -13.91 8.56
C ARG A 109 0.93 -14.34 9.45
N LEU A 110 1.06 -15.48 10.13
CA LEU A 110 0.01 -15.98 11.02
C LEU A 110 -0.20 -15.05 12.21
N VAL A 111 0.88 -14.69 12.90
CA VAL A 111 0.83 -13.80 14.07
C VAL A 111 0.28 -12.44 13.69
N TRP A 112 0.70 -11.88 12.57
CA TRP A 112 0.19 -10.61 12.06
C TRP A 112 -1.31 -10.69 11.76
N ASN A 113 -1.78 -11.74 11.07
CA ASN A 113 -3.21 -11.92 10.79
C ASN A 113 -4.04 -12.01 12.07
N ILE A 114 -3.55 -12.74 13.08
CA ILE A 114 -4.28 -12.89 14.35
C ILE A 114 -4.35 -11.55 15.11
N LEU A 115 -3.24 -10.84 15.20
CA LEU A 115 -3.15 -9.64 16.04
C LEU A 115 -3.64 -8.35 15.36
N VAL A 116 -3.54 -8.26 14.04
CA VAL A 116 -3.85 -7.04 13.30
C VAL A 116 -4.77 -7.29 12.11
N GLY A 117 -4.43 -8.21 11.22
CA GLY A 117 -5.15 -8.39 9.97
C GLY A 117 -6.63 -8.72 10.17
N VAL A 118 -6.95 -9.72 10.97
CA VAL A 118 -8.35 -10.10 11.26
C VAL A 118 -9.06 -9.06 12.11
N PRO A 119 -8.48 -8.56 13.23
CA PRO A 119 -9.12 -7.51 14.02
C PRO A 119 -9.39 -6.22 13.25
N MET A 120 -8.54 -5.87 12.27
CA MET A 120 -8.74 -4.69 11.43
C MET A 120 -9.53 -4.99 10.14
N LEU A 121 -10.10 -6.19 9.99
CA LEU A 121 -10.87 -6.66 8.84
C LEU A 121 -10.11 -6.61 7.50
N ALA A 122 -8.79 -6.70 7.56
CA ALA A 122 -7.88 -6.65 6.41
C ALA A 122 -6.84 -7.79 6.48
N PRO A 123 -7.26 -9.07 6.51
CA PRO A 123 -6.31 -10.18 6.55
C PRO A 123 -5.45 -10.25 5.27
N SER A 124 -4.19 -10.69 5.41
CA SER A 124 -3.19 -10.62 4.35
C SER A 124 -3.60 -11.35 3.06
N PHE A 125 -4.35 -12.44 3.16
CA PHE A 125 -4.80 -13.20 1.99
C PHE A 125 -5.76 -12.41 1.08
N MET A 126 -6.42 -11.38 1.58
CA MET A 126 -7.25 -10.49 0.75
C MET A 126 -6.41 -9.51 -0.06
N TYR A 127 -5.20 -9.22 0.39
CA TYR A 127 -4.31 -8.26 -0.25
C TYR A 127 -3.29 -8.90 -1.18
N GLU A 128 -2.77 -10.07 -0.83
CA GLU A 128 -1.64 -10.73 -1.53
C GLU A 128 -1.89 -10.92 -3.03
N GLY A 129 -3.09 -11.37 -3.41
CA GLY A 129 -3.45 -11.57 -4.82
C GLY A 129 -3.54 -10.26 -5.61
N ILE A 130 -4.12 -9.24 -5.01
CA ILE A 130 -4.25 -7.90 -5.59
C ILE A 130 -2.87 -7.27 -5.77
N HIS A 131 -2.04 -7.32 -4.75
CA HIS A 131 -0.70 -6.76 -4.77
C HIS A 131 0.22 -7.44 -5.79
N SER A 132 0.11 -8.75 -5.96
CA SER A 132 0.85 -9.48 -6.98
C SER A 132 0.48 -9.04 -8.41
N LEU A 133 -0.78 -8.69 -8.65
CA LEU A 133 -1.22 -8.13 -9.94
C LEU A 133 -0.71 -6.71 -10.15
N HIS A 134 -0.68 -5.90 -9.09
CA HIS A 134 -0.10 -4.56 -9.11
C HIS A 134 1.40 -4.58 -9.49
N HIS A 135 2.18 -5.54 -9.01
CA HIS A 135 3.58 -5.71 -9.39
C HIS A 135 3.80 -6.31 -10.79
N ASN A 136 2.75 -6.67 -11.51
CA ASN A 136 2.88 -7.15 -12.88
C ASN A 136 3.22 -5.98 -13.81
N ARG A 137 4.39 -6.04 -14.48
CA ARG A 137 4.89 -4.98 -15.38
C ARG A 137 3.91 -4.58 -16.49
N THR A 138 3.04 -5.49 -16.93
CA THR A 138 2.06 -5.22 -17.98
C THR A 138 0.79 -4.56 -17.46
N LYS A 139 0.56 -4.57 -16.13
CA LYS A 139 -0.64 -4.04 -15.48
C LYS A 139 -0.38 -2.80 -14.65
N TYR A 140 0.81 -2.69 -14.10
CA TYR A 140 1.22 -1.58 -13.21
C TYR A 140 0.87 -0.21 -13.81
N GLY A 141 0.11 0.59 -13.06
CA GLY A 141 -0.30 1.93 -13.46
C GLY A 141 -1.33 2.00 -14.60
N THR A 142 -1.87 0.87 -15.07
CA THR A 142 -2.92 0.81 -16.08
C THR A 142 -4.31 0.68 -15.45
N VAL A 143 -5.36 0.73 -16.28
CA VAL A 143 -6.74 0.47 -15.84
C VAL A 143 -6.97 -0.96 -15.34
N GLU A 144 -6.04 -1.87 -15.60
CA GLU A 144 -6.07 -3.24 -15.12
C GLU A 144 -5.34 -3.42 -13.78
N ASP A 145 -4.70 -2.37 -13.26
CA ASP A 145 -4.03 -2.38 -11.97
C ASP A 145 -5.08 -2.26 -10.84
N PRO A 146 -5.30 -3.34 -10.07
CA PRO A 146 -6.38 -3.33 -9.08
C PRO A 146 -6.15 -2.39 -7.90
N GLU A 147 -4.90 -1.99 -7.62
CA GLU A 147 -4.60 -1.02 -6.55
C GLU A 147 -4.87 0.41 -7.00
N TYR A 148 -4.61 0.74 -8.27
CA TYR A 148 -4.82 2.08 -8.82
C TYR A 148 -6.17 2.26 -9.51
N LEU A 149 -6.91 1.21 -9.76
CA LEU A 149 -8.16 1.27 -10.52
C LEU A 149 -9.12 2.35 -10.01
N PRO A 150 -9.41 2.46 -8.71
CA PRO A 150 -10.29 3.51 -8.21
C PRO A 150 -9.76 4.91 -8.49
N LEU A 151 -8.45 5.14 -8.32
CA LEU A 151 -7.81 6.44 -8.51
C LEU A 151 -7.62 6.78 -9.99
N ALA A 152 -7.25 5.79 -10.81
CA ALA A 152 -7.03 5.96 -12.25
C ALA A 152 -8.31 6.38 -13.01
N LEU A 153 -9.47 5.94 -12.54
CA LEU A 153 -10.76 6.26 -13.12
C LEU A 153 -11.41 7.52 -12.53
N MET A 154 -10.86 8.08 -11.46
CA MET A 154 -11.43 9.25 -10.77
C MET A 154 -10.99 10.54 -11.44
N LYS A 155 -11.93 11.48 -11.55
CA LYS A 155 -11.57 12.87 -11.88
C LYS A 155 -10.87 13.51 -10.68
N PRO A 156 -9.81 14.32 -10.87
CA PRO A 156 -9.03 14.88 -9.76
C PRO A 156 -9.86 15.60 -8.69
N TRP A 157 -10.94 16.27 -9.08
CA TRP A 157 -11.83 16.97 -8.16
C TRP A 157 -12.66 16.05 -7.25
N THR A 158 -12.77 14.75 -7.58
CA THR A 158 -13.46 13.76 -6.73
C THR A 158 -12.55 13.14 -5.67
N VAL A 159 -11.23 13.37 -5.74
CA VAL A 159 -10.26 12.83 -4.76
C VAL A 159 -10.58 13.23 -3.32
N PRO A 160 -10.93 14.50 -3.01
CA PRO A 160 -11.34 14.87 -1.65
C PRO A 160 -12.54 14.07 -1.14
N LEU A 161 -13.54 13.85 -2.01
CA LEU A 161 -14.71 13.05 -1.67
C LEU A 161 -14.32 11.58 -1.41
N PHE A 162 -13.44 11.02 -2.23
CA PHE A 162 -12.90 9.67 -2.03
C PHE A 162 -12.21 9.54 -0.67
N VAL A 163 -11.36 10.50 -0.29
CA VAL A 163 -10.68 10.50 1.02
C VAL A 163 -11.68 10.52 2.17
N VAL A 164 -12.71 11.35 2.08
CA VAL A 164 -13.78 11.40 3.09
C VAL A 164 -14.52 10.07 3.17
N LEU A 165 -14.93 9.50 2.04
CA LEU A 165 -15.62 8.21 2.00
C LEU A 165 -14.74 7.05 2.49
N ALA A 166 -13.43 7.07 2.19
CA ALA A 166 -12.48 6.08 2.67
C ALA A 166 -12.37 6.08 4.21
N ALA A 167 -12.55 7.22 4.86
CA ALA A 167 -12.58 7.31 6.33
C ALA A 167 -13.76 6.53 6.93
N PHE A 168 -14.84 6.31 6.17
CA PHE A 168 -16.00 5.50 6.61
C PHE A 168 -15.91 4.02 6.18
N ALA A 169 -14.85 3.61 5.46
CA ALA A 169 -14.70 2.23 5.01
C ALA A 169 -14.76 1.19 6.15
N PRO A 170 -14.15 1.43 7.35
CA PRO A 170 -14.28 0.49 8.46
C PRO A 170 -15.73 0.27 8.90
N LEU A 171 -16.53 1.33 8.95
CA LEU A 171 -17.94 1.23 9.28
C LEU A 171 -18.72 0.44 8.22
N ALA A 172 -18.46 0.69 6.95
CA ALA A 172 -19.07 -0.05 5.85
C ALA A 172 -18.72 -1.55 5.90
N LEU A 173 -17.46 -1.89 6.24
CA LEU A 173 -17.04 -3.27 6.43
C LEU A 173 -17.74 -3.94 7.62
N ILE A 174 -17.85 -3.25 8.76
CA ILE A 174 -18.59 -3.76 9.94
C ILE A 174 -20.05 -4.04 9.57
N ILE A 175 -20.70 -3.12 8.88
CA ILE A 175 -22.09 -3.30 8.43
C ILE A 175 -22.17 -4.48 7.47
N ARG A 176 -21.28 -4.56 6.48
CA ARG A 176 -21.27 -5.64 5.48
C ARG A 176 -21.11 -7.04 6.10
N TYR A 177 -20.22 -7.18 7.07
CA TYR A 177 -19.91 -8.48 7.69
C TYR A 177 -20.68 -8.76 9.00
N GLY A 178 -21.29 -7.72 9.59
CA GLY A 178 -22.10 -7.87 10.80
C GLY A 178 -23.59 -8.08 10.53
N VAL A 179 -24.08 -7.81 9.32
CA VAL A 179 -25.48 -7.94 8.91
C VAL A 179 -25.73 -9.13 7.97
N LEU A 180 -24.66 -9.75 7.45
CA LEU A 180 -24.70 -10.97 6.65
C LEU A 180 -24.32 -12.18 7.50
#